data_2cedfd0243be85f03d6a45d68a516d88
#
_entry.id   2cedfd0243be85f03d6a45d68a516d88
#
_cell.length_a   1.000
_cell.length_b   1.000
_cell.length_c   1.000
_cell.angle_alpha   90.00
_cell.angle_beta   90.00
_cell.angle_gamma   90.00
#
_symmetry.space_group_name_H-M   'P 1'
#
loop_
_entity.id
_entity.type
_entity.pdbx_description
1 polymer ?
#
loop_
_entity_poly.entity_id
_entity_poly.type
_entity_poly.pdbx_seq_one_letter_code
_entity_poly.pdbx_strand_id
1 'polypeptide(L)'
;MKSPIALMLALALSSPLAVLAASDAHDHGKSAPHKLELNAGKKWGTDDALRKAMSGIQTSVTQTLPAAHAGKASAADYDAFGKDVTAQVTYMVENCKLDPQADAQLHIIVADLMAGVEAAQGKHGEKKRASGVVKVAQAANAYGKHFDHAGWKAIQMPH
;
A
#
# COMPACT_ATOMS: atom_id res chain seq x y z
N MET A 1 0.91 -64.27 63.63
CA MET A 1 2.18 -63.56 64.02
C MET A 1 3.01 -63.28 62.74
N LYS A 2 3.27 -62.08 62.52
CA LYS A 2 4.30 -61.48 61.66
C LYS A 2 4.23 -61.73 60.14
N SER A 3 3.76 -60.70 59.45
CA SER A 3 4.03 -60.38 58.04
C SER A 3 5.52 -60.29 57.69
N PRO A 4 5.92 -60.39 56.45
CA PRO A 4 6.11 -59.06 55.79
C PRO A 4 5.59 -58.97 54.34
N ILE A 5 5.18 -57.80 54.03
CA ILE A 5 4.72 -57.27 52.78
C ILE A 5 5.93 -57.06 51.86
N ALA A 6 5.88 -57.62 50.66
CA ALA A 6 6.84 -57.32 49.62
C ALA A 6 6.30 -56.14 48.80
N LEU A 7 7.01 -55.02 48.84
CA LEU A 7 6.72 -53.80 48.11
C LEU A 7 7.32 -53.94 46.73
N MET A 8 6.46 -54.04 45.64
CA MET A 8 6.87 -53.97 44.29
C MET A 8 6.82 -52.49 43.84
N LEU A 9 8.00 -51.94 43.61
CA LEU A 9 8.18 -50.59 43.11
C LEU A 9 8.07 -50.61 41.57
N ALA A 10 6.92 -50.18 41.02
CA ALA A 10 6.74 -50.01 39.62
C ALA A 10 7.29 -48.61 39.18
N LEU A 11 8.41 -48.64 38.45
CA LEU A 11 9.05 -47.45 37.91
C LEU A 11 8.31 -47.07 36.61
N ALA A 12 7.42 -46.12 36.67
CA ALA A 12 6.77 -45.53 35.49
C ALA A 12 7.73 -44.53 34.82
N LEU A 13 8.30 -44.90 33.67
CA LEU A 13 9.00 -43.97 32.80
C LEU A 13 7.98 -43.05 32.11
N SER A 14 7.79 -41.87 32.65
CA SER A 14 7.08 -40.79 31.98
C SER A 14 8.04 -40.04 31.04
N SER A 15 7.96 -40.34 29.75
CA SER A 15 8.61 -39.56 28.72
C SER A 15 7.86 -38.25 28.51
N PRO A 16 8.49 -37.05 28.58
CA PRO A 16 7.84 -35.85 28.18
C PRO A 16 7.82 -35.80 26.64
N LEU A 17 6.61 -35.81 26.03
CA LEU A 17 6.42 -35.36 24.66
C LEU A 17 6.79 -33.87 24.60
N ALA A 18 7.92 -33.58 24.01
CA ALA A 18 8.25 -32.23 23.59
C ALA A 18 7.31 -31.89 22.43
N VAL A 19 6.25 -31.12 22.69
CA VAL A 19 5.46 -30.44 21.65
C VAL A 19 6.36 -29.34 21.11
N LEU A 20 6.95 -29.61 19.95
CA LEU A 20 7.52 -28.55 19.11
C LEU A 20 6.35 -27.68 18.64
N ALA A 21 6.06 -26.63 19.39
CA ALA A 21 5.30 -25.50 18.88
C ALA A 21 6.17 -24.87 17.77
N ALA A 22 5.84 -25.18 16.52
CA ALA A 22 6.29 -24.38 15.39
C ALA A 22 5.70 -23.00 15.58
N SER A 23 6.46 -22.09 16.16
CA SER A 23 6.21 -20.67 16.05
C SER A 23 6.44 -20.32 14.60
N ASP A 24 5.38 -20.18 13.83
CA ASP A 24 5.39 -19.40 12.61
C ASP A 24 5.77 -17.97 13.02
N ALA A 25 7.06 -17.75 13.17
CA ALA A 25 7.61 -16.41 13.15
C ALA A 25 7.33 -15.89 11.74
N HIS A 26 6.24 -15.14 11.58
CA HIS A 26 6.12 -14.22 10.47
C HIS A 26 7.31 -13.26 10.59
N ASP A 27 8.38 -13.64 9.95
CA ASP A 27 9.52 -12.76 9.70
C ASP A 27 9.00 -11.59 8.88
N HIS A 28 8.62 -10.52 9.57
CA HIS A 28 8.51 -9.19 8.99
C HIS A 28 9.94 -8.72 8.68
N GLY A 29 10.61 -9.50 7.83
CA GLY A 29 11.84 -9.11 7.21
C GLY A 29 11.61 -7.72 6.66
N LYS A 30 12.46 -6.77 7.03
CA LYS A 30 12.53 -5.43 6.45
C LYS A 30 12.64 -5.64 4.96
N SER A 31 11.48 -5.68 4.26
CA SER A 31 11.42 -5.73 2.82
C SER A 31 12.22 -4.51 2.36
N ALA A 32 13.30 -4.75 1.61
CA ALA A 32 13.98 -3.68 0.91
C ALA A 32 12.90 -2.85 0.20
N PRO A 33 13.01 -1.52 0.15
CA PRO A 33 11.99 -0.70 -0.49
C PRO A 33 11.75 -1.27 -1.89
N HIS A 34 10.55 -1.78 -2.13
CA HIS A 34 10.18 -2.38 -3.40
C HIS A 34 10.34 -1.29 -4.45
N LYS A 35 11.36 -1.42 -5.30
CA LYS A 35 11.62 -0.48 -6.36
C LYS A 35 10.61 -0.71 -7.48
N LEU A 36 10.01 0.36 -7.95
CA LEU A 36 9.14 0.31 -9.11
C LEU A 36 9.97 0.03 -10.37
N GLU A 37 9.64 -1.04 -11.08
CA GLU A 37 10.40 -1.54 -12.22
C GLU A 37 9.52 -1.74 -13.45
N LEU A 38 10.14 -1.66 -14.64
CA LEU A 38 9.48 -1.99 -15.89
C LEU A 38 9.50 -3.52 -16.13
N ASN A 39 8.53 -4.02 -16.89
CA ASN A 39 8.48 -5.40 -17.34
C ASN A 39 9.48 -5.63 -18.49
N ALA A 40 10.69 -6.06 -18.15
CA ALA A 40 11.77 -6.23 -19.13
C ALA A 40 11.94 -5.01 -20.08
N GLY A 41 11.89 -3.80 -19.51
CA GLY A 41 12.00 -2.54 -20.24
C GLY A 41 10.70 -2.05 -20.89
N LYS A 42 9.59 -2.77 -20.76
CA LYS A 42 8.26 -2.39 -21.25
C LYS A 42 7.36 -1.97 -20.09
N LYS A 43 6.32 -1.21 -20.39
CA LYS A 43 5.29 -0.88 -19.40
C LYS A 43 4.43 -2.11 -19.07
N TRP A 44 3.94 -2.16 -17.83
CA TRP A 44 2.98 -3.16 -17.38
C TRP A 44 1.61 -2.94 -18.01
N GLY A 45 0.91 -4.04 -18.30
CA GLY A 45 -0.46 -3.98 -18.82
C GLY A 45 -1.43 -3.36 -17.80
N THR A 46 -2.51 -2.80 -18.31
CA THR A 46 -3.59 -2.21 -17.50
C THR A 46 -4.94 -2.77 -17.94
N ASP A 47 -5.89 -2.85 -17.00
CA ASP A 47 -7.30 -3.09 -17.30
C ASP A 47 -8.13 -1.80 -17.28
N ASP A 48 -9.41 -1.88 -17.62
CA ASP A 48 -10.32 -0.74 -17.65
C ASP A 48 -10.56 -0.15 -16.26
N ALA A 49 -10.59 -0.99 -15.22
CA ALA A 49 -10.81 -0.55 -13.84
C ALA A 49 -9.62 0.27 -13.35
N LEU A 50 -8.40 -0.18 -13.59
CA LEU A 50 -7.18 0.56 -13.26
C LEU A 50 -7.13 1.90 -14.00
N ARG A 51 -7.37 1.89 -15.31
CA ARG A 51 -7.36 3.14 -16.10
C ARG A 51 -8.40 4.14 -15.62
N LYS A 52 -9.62 3.68 -15.31
CA LYS A 52 -10.69 4.53 -14.78
C LYS A 52 -10.28 5.16 -13.45
N ALA A 53 -9.81 4.36 -12.50
CA ALA A 53 -9.39 4.84 -11.19
C ALA A 53 -8.24 5.86 -11.29
N MET A 54 -7.21 5.54 -12.05
CA MET A 54 -6.06 6.43 -12.21
C MET A 54 -6.41 7.74 -12.92
N SER A 55 -7.35 7.70 -13.88
CA SER A 55 -7.90 8.94 -14.51
C SER A 55 -8.66 9.79 -13.49
N GLY A 56 -9.41 9.18 -12.58
CA GLY A 56 -10.08 9.88 -11.47
C GLY A 56 -9.06 10.54 -10.54
N ILE A 57 -8.01 9.83 -10.16
CA ILE A 57 -6.91 10.39 -9.34
C ILE A 57 -6.24 11.56 -10.06
N GLN A 58 -5.92 11.41 -11.35
CA GLN A 58 -5.33 12.48 -12.16
C GLN A 58 -6.20 13.73 -12.16
N THR A 59 -7.52 13.57 -12.29
CA THR A 59 -8.47 14.68 -12.26
C THR A 59 -8.44 15.38 -10.90
N SER A 60 -8.54 14.65 -9.79
CA SER A 60 -8.49 15.21 -8.44
C SER A 60 -7.19 15.99 -8.18
N VAL A 61 -6.05 15.43 -8.62
CA VAL A 61 -4.76 16.11 -8.50
C VAL A 61 -4.74 17.40 -9.33
N THR A 62 -5.16 17.35 -10.59
CA THR A 62 -5.12 18.51 -11.50
C THR A 62 -5.99 19.66 -10.98
N GLN A 63 -7.10 19.35 -10.33
CA GLN A 63 -8.00 20.34 -9.73
C GLN A 63 -7.42 20.95 -8.46
N THR A 64 -6.75 20.18 -7.63
CA THR A 64 -6.31 20.61 -6.29
C THR A 64 -4.90 21.21 -6.28
N LEU A 65 -4.00 20.70 -7.13
CA LEU A 65 -2.58 21.04 -7.11
C LEU A 65 -2.29 22.55 -7.26
N PRO A 66 -2.97 23.30 -8.15
CA PRO A 66 -2.69 24.74 -8.30
C PRO A 66 -2.99 25.54 -7.02
N ALA A 67 -4.12 25.27 -6.37
CA ALA A 67 -4.49 25.94 -5.12
C ALA A 67 -3.57 25.53 -3.96
N ALA A 68 -3.23 24.22 -3.89
CA ALA A 68 -2.29 23.70 -2.88
C ALA A 68 -0.91 24.33 -3.03
N HIS A 69 -0.39 24.44 -4.24
CA HIS A 69 0.90 25.08 -4.53
C HIS A 69 0.91 26.57 -4.18
N ALA A 70 -0.18 27.27 -4.49
CA ALA A 70 -0.32 28.70 -4.17
C ALA A 70 -0.59 28.97 -2.68
N GLY A 71 -0.69 27.94 -1.84
CA GLY A 71 -1.05 28.08 -0.41
C GLY A 71 -2.48 28.61 -0.20
N LYS A 72 -3.39 28.41 -1.18
CA LYS A 72 -4.78 28.88 -1.18
C LYS A 72 -5.80 27.78 -0.89
N ALA A 73 -5.37 26.51 -0.87
CA ALA A 73 -6.26 25.41 -0.52
C ALA A 73 -6.58 25.42 0.97
N SER A 74 -7.85 25.29 1.31
CA SER A 74 -8.33 25.18 2.69
C SER A 74 -8.15 23.76 3.23
N ALA A 75 -8.30 23.58 4.54
CA ALA A 75 -8.34 22.25 5.15
C ALA A 75 -9.41 21.37 4.53
N ALA A 76 -10.60 21.92 4.25
CA ALA A 76 -11.71 21.20 3.61
C ALA A 76 -11.36 20.74 2.18
N ASP A 77 -10.62 21.53 1.41
CA ASP A 77 -10.18 21.14 0.06
C ASP A 77 -9.22 19.95 0.12
N TYR A 78 -8.29 19.93 1.06
CA TYR A 78 -7.39 18.78 1.27
C TYR A 78 -8.11 17.52 1.75
N ASP A 79 -9.12 17.68 2.62
CA ASP A 79 -9.90 16.56 3.13
C ASP A 79 -10.78 15.96 2.00
N ALA A 80 -11.40 16.81 1.17
CA ALA A 80 -12.14 16.39 -0.02
C ALA A 80 -11.21 15.67 -1.03
N PHE A 81 -10.06 16.24 -1.33
CA PHE A 81 -9.04 15.61 -2.17
C PHE A 81 -8.65 14.23 -1.67
N GLY A 82 -8.33 14.10 -0.37
CA GLY A 82 -7.95 12.81 0.23
C GLY A 82 -9.08 11.79 0.14
N LYS A 83 -10.33 12.21 0.35
CA LYS A 83 -11.51 11.35 0.21
C LYS A 83 -11.70 10.87 -1.23
N ASP A 84 -11.55 11.75 -2.20
CA ASP A 84 -11.71 11.41 -3.62
C ASP A 84 -10.64 10.42 -4.08
N VAL A 85 -9.37 10.67 -3.74
CA VAL A 85 -8.28 9.75 -4.08
C VAL A 85 -8.47 8.39 -3.41
N THR A 86 -8.87 8.37 -2.12
CA THR A 86 -9.15 7.12 -1.40
C THR A 86 -10.28 6.34 -2.06
N ALA A 87 -11.34 6.99 -2.52
CA ALA A 87 -12.44 6.33 -3.22
C ALA A 87 -11.97 5.66 -4.53
N GLN A 88 -11.08 6.32 -5.29
CA GLN A 88 -10.50 5.73 -6.50
C GLN A 88 -9.58 4.54 -6.18
N VAL A 89 -8.79 4.62 -5.12
CA VAL A 89 -7.94 3.51 -4.67
C VAL A 89 -8.81 2.33 -4.23
N THR A 90 -9.87 2.55 -3.46
CA THR A 90 -10.82 1.51 -3.08
C THR A 90 -11.45 0.85 -4.30
N TYR A 91 -11.95 1.63 -5.25
CA TYR A 91 -12.49 1.11 -6.50
C TYR A 91 -11.47 0.26 -7.28
N MET A 92 -10.23 0.72 -7.35
CA MET A 92 -9.13 0.00 -7.99
C MET A 92 -8.90 -1.36 -7.33
N VAL A 93 -8.76 -1.40 -6.00
CA VAL A 93 -8.51 -2.64 -5.23
C VAL A 93 -9.65 -3.65 -5.39
N GLU A 94 -10.89 -3.18 -5.46
CA GLU A 94 -12.07 -4.05 -5.59
C GLU A 94 -12.29 -4.59 -7.01
N ASN A 95 -11.81 -3.89 -8.05
CA ASN A 95 -12.22 -4.17 -9.43
C ASN A 95 -11.08 -4.52 -10.38
N CYS A 96 -9.82 -4.20 -10.07
CA CYS A 96 -8.69 -4.52 -10.95
C CYS A 96 -8.40 -6.01 -10.99
N LYS A 97 -8.03 -6.49 -12.19
CA LYS A 97 -7.61 -7.86 -12.46
C LYS A 97 -6.36 -7.85 -13.33
N LEU A 98 -5.23 -7.65 -12.69
CA LEU A 98 -3.93 -7.62 -13.35
C LEU A 98 -3.23 -8.98 -13.24
N ASP A 99 -2.19 -9.19 -14.06
CA ASP A 99 -1.27 -10.29 -13.79
C ASP A 99 -0.51 -10.05 -12.46
N PRO A 100 -0.06 -11.12 -11.77
CA PRO A 100 0.52 -10.97 -10.44
C PRO A 100 1.75 -10.06 -10.35
N GLN A 101 2.54 -9.96 -11.44
CA GLN A 101 3.73 -9.11 -11.44
C GLN A 101 3.37 -7.64 -11.61
N ALA A 102 2.41 -7.34 -12.51
CA ALA A 102 1.86 -5.99 -12.67
C ALA A 102 1.16 -5.53 -11.38
N ASP A 103 0.41 -6.42 -10.73
CA ASP A 103 -0.28 -6.16 -9.47
C ASP A 103 0.73 -5.82 -8.36
N ALA A 104 1.81 -6.57 -8.21
CA ALA A 104 2.88 -6.27 -7.25
C ALA A 104 3.48 -4.87 -7.47
N GLN A 105 3.66 -4.43 -8.72
CA GLN A 105 4.15 -3.09 -9.03
C GLN A 105 3.08 -2.02 -8.75
N LEU A 106 1.79 -2.34 -8.99
CA LEU A 106 0.70 -1.43 -8.66
C LEU A 106 0.60 -1.18 -7.15
N HIS A 107 0.85 -2.18 -6.32
CA HIS A 107 0.85 -2.03 -4.86
C HIS A 107 1.86 -0.98 -4.38
N ILE A 108 3.01 -0.83 -5.05
CA ILE A 108 3.97 0.24 -4.75
C ILE A 108 3.37 1.62 -5.03
N ILE A 109 2.71 1.78 -6.18
CA ILE A 109 2.02 3.02 -6.53
C ILE A 109 0.90 3.32 -5.52
N VAL A 110 0.09 2.32 -5.15
CA VAL A 110 -0.98 2.48 -4.16
C VAL A 110 -0.44 2.94 -2.81
N ALA A 111 0.67 2.34 -2.34
CA ALA A 111 1.31 2.76 -1.10
C ALA A 111 1.75 4.23 -1.14
N ASP A 112 2.36 4.67 -2.24
CA ASP A 112 2.79 6.06 -2.43
C ASP A 112 1.60 7.04 -2.53
N LEU A 113 0.51 6.65 -3.22
CA LEU A 113 -0.73 7.43 -3.27
C LEU A 113 -1.30 7.61 -1.87
N MET A 114 -1.41 6.54 -1.09
CA MET A 114 -1.99 6.60 0.26
C MET A 114 -1.11 7.37 1.24
N ALA A 115 0.22 7.27 1.14
CA ALA A 115 1.12 8.11 1.93
C ALA A 115 0.95 9.60 1.60
N GLY A 116 0.69 9.94 0.34
CA GLY A 116 0.36 11.30 -0.09
C GLY A 116 -1.00 11.77 0.46
N VAL A 117 -2.02 10.91 0.41
CA VAL A 117 -3.36 11.17 1.00
C VAL A 117 -3.27 11.46 2.49
N GLU A 118 -2.55 10.64 3.24
CA GLU A 118 -2.37 10.83 4.68
C GLU A 118 -1.72 12.18 5.02
N ALA A 119 -0.72 12.58 4.24
CA ALA A 119 -0.10 13.89 4.40
C ALA A 119 -1.08 15.02 4.03
N ALA A 120 -1.84 14.89 2.93
CA ALA A 120 -2.84 15.88 2.52
C ALA A 120 -3.96 16.04 3.57
N GLN A 121 -4.37 14.95 4.22
CA GLN A 121 -5.35 14.98 5.31
C GLN A 121 -4.79 15.47 6.67
N GLY A 122 -3.53 15.91 6.71
CA GLY A 122 -2.93 16.50 7.90
C GLY A 122 -2.42 15.51 8.95
N LYS A 123 -2.41 14.19 8.68
CA LYS A 123 -1.89 13.18 9.64
C LYS A 123 -0.41 13.43 10.03
N HIS A 124 0.33 14.17 9.20
CA HIS A 124 1.72 14.55 9.44
C HIS A 124 1.90 16.02 9.79
N GLY A 125 0.81 16.69 10.15
CA GLY A 125 0.74 18.12 10.52
C GLY A 125 0.31 19.03 9.35
N GLU A 126 -0.37 20.13 9.68
CA GLU A 126 -0.99 21.06 8.74
C GLU A 126 -0.02 21.61 7.67
N LYS A 127 1.23 21.91 8.06
CA LYS A 127 2.25 22.44 7.15
C LYS A 127 2.64 21.47 6.02
N LYS A 128 2.25 20.20 6.11
CA LYS A 128 2.58 19.16 5.12
C LYS A 128 1.43 18.83 4.18
N ARG A 129 0.24 19.41 4.34
CA ARG A 129 -0.93 19.11 3.53
C ARG A 129 -0.68 19.33 2.02
N ALA A 130 -0.14 20.49 1.65
CA ALA A 130 0.21 20.78 0.25
C ALA A 130 1.22 19.76 -0.32
N SER A 131 2.23 19.37 0.47
CA SER A 131 3.20 18.36 0.05
C SER A 131 2.57 16.98 -0.17
N GLY A 132 1.47 16.68 0.50
CA GLY A 132 0.68 15.48 0.28
C GLY A 132 0.09 15.41 -1.13
N VAL A 133 -0.50 16.51 -1.59
CA VAL A 133 -1.00 16.61 -2.98
C VAL A 133 0.11 16.41 -4.00
N VAL A 134 1.29 17.01 -3.74
CA VAL A 134 2.49 16.83 -4.58
C VAL A 134 2.93 15.37 -4.62
N LYS A 135 2.90 14.66 -3.50
CA LYS A 135 3.25 13.22 -3.44
C LYS A 135 2.28 12.37 -4.26
N VAL A 136 0.98 12.64 -4.17
CA VAL A 136 -0.02 11.94 -5.00
C VAL A 136 0.23 12.20 -6.49
N ALA A 137 0.55 13.45 -6.87
CA ALA A 137 0.91 13.80 -8.25
C ALA A 137 2.16 13.04 -8.75
N GLN A 138 3.18 12.92 -7.89
CA GLN A 138 4.40 12.16 -8.19
C GLN A 138 4.12 10.68 -8.38
N ALA A 139 3.31 10.06 -7.49
CA ALA A 139 2.89 8.66 -7.61
C ALA A 139 2.08 8.42 -8.89
N ALA A 140 1.16 9.31 -9.23
CA ALA A 140 0.40 9.24 -10.48
C ALA A 140 1.31 9.39 -11.72
N ASN A 141 2.32 10.24 -11.67
CA ASN A 141 3.31 10.34 -12.73
C ASN A 141 4.20 9.09 -12.82
N ALA A 142 4.54 8.48 -11.70
CA ALA A 142 5.27 7.21 -11.65
C ALA A 142 4.44 6.08 -12.29
N TYR A 143 3.13 6.02 -12.00
CA TYR A 143 2.21 5.12 -12.70
C TYR A 143 2.30 5.30 -14.22
N GLY A 144 2.16 6.51 -14.74
CA GLY A 144 2.17 6.78 -16.19
C GLY A 144 3.50 6.42 -16.88
N LYS A 145 4.60 6.33 -16.11
CA LYS A 145 5.90 5.87 -16.63
C LYS A 145 6.01 4.35 -16.72
N HIS A 146 5.31 3.62 -15.82
CA HIS A 146 5.50 2.18 -15.65
C HIS A 146 4.32 1.35 -16.16
N PHE A 147 3.14 1.93 -16.33
CA PHE A 147 1.93 1.25 -16.78
C PHE A 147 1.46 1.78 -18.14
N ASP A 148 1.00 0.88 -18.99
CA ASP A 148 0.50 1.21 -20.34
C ASP A 148 -0.95 1.68 -20.24
N HIS A 149 -1.12 2.99 -20.16
CA HIS A 149 -2.41 3.66 -20.11
C HIS A 149 -2.54 4.56 -21.34
N ALA A 150 -3.25 4.10 -22.34
CA ALA A 150 -3.47 4.86 -23.57
C ALA A 150 -4.07 6.25 -23.28
N GLY A 151 -3.45 7.29 -23.81
CA GLY A 151 -3.89 8.67 -23.61
C GLY A 151 -3.46 9.31 -22.28
N TRP A 152 -2.71 8.62 -21.42
CA TRP A 152 -2.18 9.19 -20.18
C TRP A 152 -1.29 10.41 -20.46
N LYS A 153 -1.58 11.51 -19.80
CA LYS A 153 -0.76 12.71 -19.84
C LYS A 153 -0.13 12.93 -18.46
N ALA A 154 1.17 13.14 -18.41
CA ALA A 154 1.84 13.44 -17.15
C ALA A 154 1.27 14.71 -16.51
N ILE A 155 1.06 14.68 -15.20
CA ILE A 155 0.64 15.85 -14.43
C ILE A 155 1.82 16.83 -14.41
N GLN A 156 1.57 18.06 -14.82
CA GLN A 156 2.57 19.12 -14.78
C GLN A 156 2.81 19.52 -13.32
N MET A 157 4.05 19.41 -12.89
CA MET A 157 4.44 19.83 -11.56
C MET A 157 4.74 21.33 -11.57
N PRO A 158 4.18 22.11 -10.62
CA PRO A 158 4.53 23.50 -10.50
C PRO A 158 6.01 23.65 -10.12
N HIS A 159 6.64 24.66 -10.64
CA HIS A 159 8.05 25.05 -10.40
C HIS A 159 8.18 25.96 -9.20
#